data_8af8c7105e9ce00ee231fb0e3f4887ba
#
_entry.id   8af8c7105e9ce00ee231fb0e3f4887ba
#
_cell.length_a   1.000
_cell.length_b   1.000
_cell.length_c   1.000
_cell.angle_alpha   90.00
_cell.angle_beta   90.00
_cell.angle_gamma   90.00
#
_symmetry.space_group_name_H-M   'P 1'
#
loop_
_entity.id
_entity.type
_entity.pdbx_description
1 polymer ?
#
loop_
_entity_poly.entity_id
_entity_poly.type
_entity_poly.pdbx_seq_one_letter_code
_entity_poly.pdbx_strand_id
1 'polypeptide(L)'
;LASLALRQEDQLRATLQDRSVDLVGGGILDTDKTDVTIMLEKHQSDTVTVSTMAGQLNMAASRADELDRVISEVLANVGKHAGPGAHAWILLEQEGNELIVSVRDDVVVATQEQLDAAAAAGRLGVKESIVGRVLVLGGGSKLTTSPGSGVEWEFRIPLE
;
A
#
# COMPACT_ATOMS: atom_id res chain seq x y z
N LEU A 1 16.68 0.30 26.03
CA LEU A 1 17.55 0.12 24.85
C LEU A 1 17.95 -1.35 24.65
N ALA A 2 18.30 -2.08 25.72
CA ALA A 2 18.63 -3.50 25.65
C ALA A 2 17.44 -4.39 25.23
N SER A 3 16.20 -4.02 25.61
CA SER A 3 15.01 -4.79 25.28
C SER A 3 14.61 -4.68 23.80
N LEU A 4 14.92 -3.55 23.15
CA LEU A 4 14.69 -3.37 21.71
C LEU A 4 15.65 -4.19 20.86
N ALA A 5 16.91 -4.28 21.27
CA ALA A 5 17.91 -5.08 20.58
C ALA A 5 17.59 -6.58 20.65
N LEU A 6 17.14 -7.06 21.82
CA LEU A 6 16.73 -8.45 22.00
C LEU A 6 15.50 -8.81 21.15
N ARG A 7 14.55 -7.92 21.01
CA ARG A 7 13.37 -8.14 20.16
C ARG A 7 13.74 -8.22 18.67
N GLN A 8 14.70 -7.42 18.24
CA GLN A 8 15.18 -7.48 16.85
C GLN A 8 15.94 -8.76 16.56
N GLU A 9 16.75 -9.25 17.51
CA GLU A 9 17.42 -10.53 17.36
C GLU A 9 16.45 -11.70 17.31
N ASP A 10 15.42 -11.70 18.15
CA ASP A 10 14.40 -12.75 18.15
C ASP A 10 13.59 -12.75 16.85
N GLN A 11 13.26 -11.59 16.31
CA GLN A 11 12.58 -11.46 15.02
C GLN A 11 13.46 -11.95 13.86
N LEU A 12 14.74 -11.62 13.88
CA LEU A 12 15.70 -12.10 12.88
C LEU A 12 15.89 -13.60 12.95
N ARG A 13 15.96 -14.18 14.14
CA ARG A 13 16.05 -15.63 14.31
C ARG A 13 14.81 -16.36 13.85
N ALA A 14 13.62 -15.83 14.16
CA ALA A 14 12.35 -16.38 13.68
C ALA A 14 12.27 -16.35 12.16
N THR A 15 12.70 -15.26 11.54
CA THR A 15 12.72 -15.10 10.07
C THR A 15 13.73 -16.06 9.42
N LEU A 16 14.88 -16.25 10.04
CA LEU A 16 15.91 -17.17 9.55
C LEU A 16 15.52 -18.64 9.73
N GLN A 17 14.82 -18.98 10.82
CA GLN A 17 14.29 -20.32 11.03
C GLN A 17 13.18 -20.66 10.03
N ASP A 18 12.29 -19.76 9.74
CA ASP A 18 11.27 -19.92 8.71
C ASP A 18 11.91 -20.17 7.34
N ARG A 19 12.91 -19.38 6.98
CA ARG A 19 13.62 -19.57 5.72
C ARG A 19 14.38 -20.90 5.63
N SER A 20 14.93 -21.38 6.72
CA SER A 20 15.66 -22.65 6.70
C SER A 20 14.73 -23.85 6.65
N VAL A 21 13.53 -23.75 7.18
CA VAL A 21 12.50 -24.80 7.05
C VAL A 21 12.01 -24.89 5.60
N ASP A 22 11.82 -23.74 4.94
CA ASP A 22 11.39 -23.68 3.55
C ASP A 22 12.43 -24.25 2.58
N LEU A 23 13.72 -24.09 2.88
CA LEU A 23 14.81 -24.63 2.07
C LEU A 23 14.96 -26.15 2.19
N VAL A 24 14.58 -26.74 3.31
CA VAL A 24 14.69 -28.18 3.55
C VAL A 24 13.54 -28.96 2.90
N GLY A 25 12.43 -28.29 2.58
CA GLY A 25 11.25 -28.91 1.98
C GLY A 25 11.30 -29.13 0.47
N GLY A 26 12.44 -28.88 -0.19
CA GLY A 26 12.61 -29.19 -1.61
C GLY A 26 11.83 -28.32 -2.60
N GLY A 27 11.36 -27.21 -2.19
CA GLY A 27 10.70 -26.22 -3.02
C GLY A 27 10.31 -25.03 -2.18
N ILE A 28 10.49 -23.83 -2.72
CA ILE A 28 9.93 -22.64 -2.10
C ILE A 28 8.40 -22.79 -2.20
N LEU A 29 7.84 -23.56 -1.28
CA LEU A 29 6.42 -23.49 -1.06
C LEU A 29 6.20 -22.15 -0.37
N ASP A 30 5.78 -21.18 -1.13
CA ASP A 30 5.28 -19.94 -0.55
C ASP A 30 3.94 -20.27 0.10
N THR A 31 4.04 -20.98 1.23
CA THR A 31 2.89 -21.34 2.04
C THR A 31 2.37 -20.15 2.81
N ASP A 32 3.20 -19.09 2.95
CA ASP A 32 2.82 -17.87 3.61
C ASP A 32 2.11 -16.96 2.61
N LYS A 33 0.80 -17.04 2.64
CA LYS A 33 -0.06 -16.13 1.90
C LYS A 33 -0.80 -15.21 2.85
N THR A 34 -0.97 -13.99 2.43
CA THR A 34 -1.74 -12.99 3.16
C THR A 34 -3.05 -12.74 2.40
N ASP A 35 -4.16 -12.71 3.11
CA ASP A 35 -5.41 -12.24 2.57
C ASP A 35 -5.37 -10.70 2.51
N VAL A 36 -5.27 -10.20 1.29
CA VAL A 36 -5.17 -8.76 1.03
C VAL A 36 -6.41 -8.02 1.50
N THR A 37 -7.58 -8.66 1.43
CA THR A 37 -8.83 -8.09 1.92
C THR A 37 -8.73 -7.74 3.40
N ILE A 38 -8.32 -8.70 4.22
CA ILE A 38 -8.13 -8.49 5.66
C ILE A 38 -7.04 -7.47 5.94
N MET A 39 -5.94 -7.54 5.20
CA MET A 39 -4.83 -6.60 5.35
C MET A 39 -5.27 -5.15 5.11
N LEU A 40 -6.01 -4.90 4.05
CA LEU A 40 -6.49 -3.55 3.74
C LEU A 40 -7.56 -3.07 4.72
N GLU A 41 -8.41 -3.96 5.22
CA GLU A 41 -9.43 -3.62 6.21
C GLU A 41 -8.84 -3.07 7.51
N LYS A 42 -7.60 -3.41 7.83
CA LYS A 42 -6.89 -2.86 8.99
C LYS A 42 -6.65 -1.36 8.91
N HIS A 43 -6.70 -0.78 7.72
CA HIS A 43 -6.57 0.66 7.54
C HIS A 43 -7.87 1.42 7.81
N GLN A 44 -8.99 0.72 8.01
CA GLN A 44 -10.26 1.33 8.36
C GLN A 44 -10.14 2.14 9.65
N SER A 45 -10.57 3.40 9.60
CA SER A 45 -10.54 4.31 10.74
C SER A 45 -11.64 5.37 10.58
N ASP A 46 -11.66 6.34 11.47
CA ASP A 46 -12.60 7.47 11.38
C ASP A 46 -12.37 8.32 10.11
N THR A 47 -11.15 8.30 9.57
CA THR A 47 -10.77 9.10 8.40
C THR A 47 -10.47 8.26 7.17
N VAL A 48 -10.51 6.93 7.26
CA VAL A 48 -10.25 6.02 6.14
C VAL A 48 -11.37 5.00 6.04
N THR A 49 -12.01 4.96 4.89
CA THR A 49 -13.04 3.97 4.58
C THR A 49 -12.47 2.93 3.61
N VAL A 50 -12.58 1.66 3.97
CA VAL A 50 -12.11 0.55 3.12
C VAL A 50 -13.32 -0.21 2.59
N SER A 51 -13.38 -0.34 1.27
CA SER A 51 -14.41 -1.13 0.59
C SER A 51 -13.76 -2.25 -0.20
N THR A 52 -14.27 -3.46 -0.04
CA THR A 52 -13.79 -4.65 -0.73
C THR A 52 -14.95 -5.30 -1.45
N MET A 53 -14.77 -5.65 -2.70
CA MET A 53 -15.80 -6.31 -3.50
C MET A 53 -15.65 -7.81 -3.56
N ALA A 54 -14.45 -8.27 -3.33
CA ALA A 54 -14.13 -9.68 -3.44
C ALA A 54 -14.18 -10.36 -2.09
N GLY A 55 -14.33 -11.67 -2.09
CA GLY A 55 -14.05 -12.47 -0.93
C GLY A 55 -12.55 -12.50 -0.63
N GLN A 56 -12.05 -13.64 -0.27
CA GLN A 56 -10.66 -13.81 0.06
C GLN A 56 -9.75 -13.63 -1.17
N LEU A 57 -8.76 -12.74 -1.06
CA LEU A 57 -7.73 -12.51 -2.09
C LEU A 57 -6.36 -12.80 -1.50
N ASN A 58 -5.79 -13.93 -1.88
CA ASN A 58 -4.51 -14.37 -1.35
C ASN A 58 -3.35 -13.91 -2.24
N MET A 59 -2.33 -13.37 -1.61
CA MET A 59 -1.08 -12.95 -2.23
C MET A 59 0.08 -13.44 -1.38
N ALA A 60 1.23 -13.71 -2.00
CA ALA A 60 2.43 -14.03 -1.25
C ALA A 60 2.69 -12.98 -0.16
N ALA A 61 3.02 -13.42 1.05
CA ALA A 61 3.13 -12.52 2.20
C ALA A 61 4.12 -11.37 1.98
N SER A 62 5.26 -11.65 1.33
CA SER A 62 6.25 -10.63 1.02
C SER A 62 5.71 -9.56 0.06
N ARG A 63 4.93 -9.97 -0.92
CA ARG A 63 4.30 -9.06 -1.88
C ARG A 63 3.20 -8.24 -1.21
N ALA A 64 2.40 -8.88 -0.38
CA ALA A 64 1.35 -8.21 0.40
C ALA A 64 1.94 -7.17 1.34
N ASP A 65 3.04 -7.48 2.01
CA ASP A 65 3.74 -6.53 2.88
C ASP A 65 4.21 -5.29 2.11
N GLU A 66 4.74 -5.48 0.91
CA GLU A 66 5.16 -4.36 0.08
C GLU A 66 3.97 -3.52 -0.38
N LEU A 67 2.87 -4.15 -0.75
CA LEU A 67 1.62 -3.44 -1.06
C LEU A 67 1.13 -2.64 0.15
N ASP A 68 1.15 -3.24 1.33
CA ASP A 68 0.73 -2.56 2.56
C ASP A 68 1.57 -1.31 2.85
N ARG A 69 2.88 -1.37 2.59
CA ARG A 69 3.77 -0.21 2.70
C ARG A 69 3.40 0.89 1.72
N VAL A 70 3.06 0.51 0.49
CA VAL A 70 2.59 1.48 -0.52
C VAL A 70 1.33 2.19 -0.04
N ILE A 71 0.35 1.43 0.44
CA ILE A 71 -0.92 2.00 0.92
C ILE A 71 -0.67 2.89 2.14
N SER A 72 0.15 2.44 3.08
CA SER A 72 0.51 3.23 4.28
C SER A 72 1.19 4.54 3.90
N GLU A 73 2.07 4.53 2.91
CA GLU A 73 2.75 5.73 2.43
C GLU A 73 1.78 6.71 1.74
N VAL A 74 0.86 6.19 0.94
CA VAL A 74 -0.19 7.01 0.32
C VAL A 74 -1.07 7.66 1.38
N LEU A 75 -1.52 6.90 2.37
CA LEU A 75 -2.36 7.42 3.46
C LEU A 75 -1.61 8.45 4.32
N ALA A 76 -0.35 8.21 4.62
CA ALA A 76 0.48 9.17 5.37
C ALA A 76 0.63 10.47 4.60
N ASN A 77 0.76 10.40 3.29
CA ASN A 77 0.86 11.56 2.42
C ASN A 77 -0.45 12.37 2.40
N VAL A 78 -1.59 11.70 2.40
CA VAL A 78 -2.90 12.36 2.54
C VAL A 78 -2.95 13.14 3.85
N GLY A 79 -2.57 12.53 4.97
CA GLY A 79 -2.57 13.17 6.27
C GLY A 79 -1.67 14.40 6.34
N LYS A 80 -0.52 14.37 5.66
CA LYS A 80 0.43 15.48 5.66
C LYS A 80 -0.04 16.67 4.84
N HIS A 81 -0.70 16.43 3.71
CA HIS A 81 -1.01 17.48 2.74
C HIS A 81 -2.45 17.95 2.78
N ALA A 82 -3.36 17.12 3.28
CA ALA A 82 -4.77 17.44 3.36
C ALA A 82 -5.21 17.99 4.72
N GLY A 83 -4.35 17.89 5.72
CA GLY A 83 -4.66 18.33 7.06
C GLY A 83 -5.51 17.33 7.86
N PRO A 84 -5.70 17.59 9.16
CA PRO A 84 -6.53 16.76 10.01
C PRO A 84 -7.99 16.86 9.56
N GLY A 85 -8.64 15.73 9.37
CA GLY A 85 -10.02 15.67 8.93
C GLY A 85 -10.21 15.35 7.45
N ALA A 86 -9.13 15.27 6.67
CA ALA A 86 -9.22 14.75 5.32
C ALA A 86 -9.61 13.28 5.34
N HIS A 87 -10.54 12.90 4.47
CA HIS A 87 -11.01 11.54 4.36
C HIS A 87 -10.38 10.84 3.16
N ALA A 88 -10.02 9.57 3.33
CA ALA A 88 -9.53 8.72 2.25
C ALA A 88 -10.42 7.50 2.09
N TRP A 89 -10.56 7.04 0.85
CA TRP A 89 -11.31 5.83 0.51
C TRP A 89 -10.40 4.86 -0.20
N ILE A 90 -10.35 3.62 0.29
CA ILE A 90 -9.63 2.53 -0.34
C ILE A 90 -10.66 1.58 -0.92
N LEU A 91 -10.52 1.25 -2.20
CA LEU A 91 -11.36 0.29 -2.90
C LEU A 91 -10.48 -0.84 -3.42
N LEU A 92 -10.82 -2.07 -3.08
CA LEU A 92 -10.16 -3.27 -3.59
C LEU A 92 -11.09 -4.00 -4.56
N GLU A 93 -10.59 -4.21 -5.78
CA GLU A 93 -11.26 -4.96 -6.82
C GLU A 93 -10.33 -6.03 -7.37
N GLN A 94 -10.90 -7.02 -8.01
CA GLN A 94 -10.15 -8.06 -8.72
C GLN A 94 -10.63 -8.12 -10.16
N GLU A 95 -9.68 -8.14 -11.08
CA GLU A 95 -9.94 -8.32 -12.50
C GLU A 95 -9.00 -9.38 -13.05
N GLY A 96 -9.53 -10.59 -13.31
CA GLY A 96 -8.70 -11.72 -13.70
C GLY A 96 -7.67 -12.07 -12.62
N ASN A 97 -6.41 -12.09 -12.99
CA ASN A 97 -5.29 -12.38 -12.09
C ASN A 97 -4.61 -11.11 -11.54
N GLU A 98 -5.28 -9.98 -11.65
CA GLU A 98 -4.81 -8.71 -11.12
C GLU A 98 -5.72 -8.23 -10.00
N LEU A 99 -5.12 -7.65 -8.98
CA LEU A 99 -5.87 -6.83 -8.05
C LEU A 99 -5.76 -5.36 -8.46
N ILE A 100 -6.82 -4.62 -8.22
CA ILE A 100 -6.89 -3.19 -8.47
C ILE A 100 -7.19 -2.53 -7.13
N VAL A 101 -6.26 -1.71 -6.66
CA VAL A 101 -6.44 -0.96 -5.43
C VAL A 101 -6.49 0.52 -5.78
N SER A 102 -7.59 1.16 -5.43
CA SER A 102 -7.75 2.61 -5.60
C SER A 102 -7.72 3.29 -4.24
N VAL A 103 -6.96 4.37 -4.13
CA VAL A 103 -6.94 5.22 -2.95
C VAL A 103 -7.29 6.64 -3.37
N ARG A 104 -8.42 7.10 -2.91
CA ARG A 104 -8.91 8.44 -3.22
C ARG A 104 -8.98 9.27 -1.94
N ASP A 105 -8.60 10.53 -2.02
CA ASP A 105 -8.79 11.48 -0.93
C ASP A 105 -9.70 12.64 -1.36
N ASP A 106 -10.20 13.36 -0.37
CA ASP A 106 -11.07 14.52 -0.58
C ASP A 106 -10.33 15.86 -0.48
N VAL A 107 -9.01 15.85 -0.72
CA VAL A 107 -8.22 17.07 -0.76
C VAL A 107 -8.71 17.94 -1.90
N VAL A 108 -9.43 19.00 -1.57
CA VAL A 108 -9.89 19.96 -2.57
C VAL A 108 -8.74 20.90 -2.90
N VAL A 109 -8.12 20.69 -4.06
CA VAL A 109 -7.18 21.64 -4.62
C VAL A 109 -7.94 22.51 -5.58
N ALA A 110 -8.08 23.79 -5.23
CA ALA A 110 -9.01 24.70 -5.93
C ALA A 110 -8.48 25.16 -7.28
N THR A 111 -7.16 25.14 -7.51
CA THR A 111 -6.55 25.65 -8.74
C THR A 111 -5.40 24.76 -9.21
N GLN A 112 -5.12 24.80 -10.52
CA GLN A 112 -3.96 24.12 -11.10
C GLN A 112 -2.65 24.64 -10.49
N GLU A 113 -2.60 25.91 -10.17
CA GLU A 113 -1.43 26.54 -9.54
C GLU A 113 -1.13 25.93 -8.16
N GLN A 114 -2.15 25.62 -7.36
CA GLN A 114 -2.00 24.94 -6.08
C GLN A 114 -1.52 23.49 -6.27
N LEU A 115 -2.00 22.80 -7.30
CA LEU A 115 -1.52 21.46 -7.66
C LEU A 115 -0.02 21.48 -8.02
N ASP A 116 0.39 22.45 -8.82
CA ASP A 116 1.78 22.60 -9.25
C ASP A 116 2.69 22.94 -8.06
N ALA A 117 2.24 23.81 -7.18
CA ALA A 117 2.97 24.16 -5.97
C ALA A 117 3.11 22.96 -5.01
N ALA A 118 2.07 22.18 -4.85
CA ALA A 118 2.10 20.96 -4.03
C ALA A 118 3.04 19.90 -4.63
N ALA A 119 3.07 19.77 -5.95
CA ALA A 119 4.00 18.89 -6.64
C ALA A 119 5.45 19.35 -6.47
N ALA A 120 5.70 20.66 -6.57
CA ALA A 120 7.04 21.24 -6.40
C ALA A 120 7.54 21.15 -4.96
N ALA A 121 6.65 21.14 -3.97
CA ALA A 121 7.00 21.18 -2.55
C ALA A 121 7.40 19.83 -1.93
N GLY A 122 7.61 18.78 -2.71
CA GLY A 122 8.14 17.51 -2.21
C GLY A 122 7.28 16.27 -2.46
N ARG A 123 6.14 16.39 -3.15
CA ARG A 123 5.35 15.22 -3.56
C ARG A 123 6.05 14.37 -4.62
N LEU A 124 7.00 14.95 -5.36
CA LEU A 124 7.74 14.25 -6.41
C LEU A 124 8.52 13.04 -5.88
N GLY A 125 9.23 13.19 -4.75
CA GLY A 125 9.97 12.08 -4.16
C GLY A 125 9.07 10.97 -3.64
N VAL A 126 7.94 11.31 -3.04
CA VAL A 126 6.95 10.34 -2.56
C VAL A 126 6.30 9.62 -3.73
N LYS A 127 5.92 10.34 -4.78
CA LYS A 127 5.36 9.76 -6.00
C LYS A 127 6.32 8.75 -6.63
N GLU A 128 7.58 9.09 -6.77
CA GLU A 128 8.60 8.21 -7.34
C GLU A 128 8.80 6.96 -6.49
N SER A 129 8.79 7.10 -5.17
CA SER A 129 8.89 5.98 -4.24
C SER A 129 7.71 5.02 -4.39
N ILE A 130 6.49 5.55 -4.43
CA ILE A 130 5.26 4.75 -4.59
C ILE A 130 5.28 4.01 -5.94
N VAL A 131 5.54 4.71 -7.03
CA VAL A 131 5.59 4.13 -8.38
C VAL A 131 6.66 3.05 -8.47
N GLY A 132 7.85 3.32 -7.90
CA GLY A 132 8.96 2.36 -7.90
C GLY A 132 8.64 1.08 -7.16
N ARG A 133 8.00 1.17 -6.00
CA ARG A 133 7.59 0.00 -5.20
C ARG A 133 6.56 -0.84 -5.93
N VAL A 134 5.60 -0.21 -6.61
CA VAL A 134 4.58 -0.90 -7.39
C VAL A 134 5.21 -1.60 -8.60
N LEU A 135 6.18 -0.96 -9.26
CA LEU A 135 6.92 -1.58 -10.37
C LEU A 135 7.66 -2.84 -9.93
N VAL A 136 8.24 -2.87 -8.73
CA VAL A 136 8.90 -4.06 -8.18
C VAL A 136 7.91 -5.20 -8.02
N LEU A 137 6.64 -4.90 -7.74
CA LEU A 137 5.56 -5.90 -7.68
C LEU A 137 5.07 -6.34 -9.06
N GLY A 138 5.65 -5.83 -10.13
CA GLY A 138 5.22 -6.11 -11.50
C GLY A 138 3.94 -5.37 -11.90
N GLY A 139 3.56 -4.39 -11.13
CA GLY A 139 2.32 -3.63 -11.33
C GLY A 139 2.53 -2.27 -11.96
N GLY A 140 1.43 -1.57 -12.13
CA GLY A 140 1.41 -0.21 -12.65
C GLY A 140 0.61 0.72 -11.73
N SER A 141 0.94 2.00 -11.80
CA SER A 141 0.29 3.05 -11.02
C SER A 141 -0.27 4.14 -11.93
N LYS A 142 -1.43 4.66 -11.55
CA LYS A 142 -2.03 5.81 -12.21
C LYS A 142 -2.43 6.82 -11.15
N LEU A 143 -1.95 8.04 -11.28
CA LEU A 143 -2.32 9.16 -10.42
C LEU A 143 -3.21 10.11 -11.19
N THR A 144 -4.38 10.37 -10.66
CA THR A 144 -5.34 11.32 -11.24
C THR A 144 -5.56 12.46 -10.25
N THR A 145 -5.31 13.67 -10.70
CA THR A 145 -5.54 14.89 -9.93
C THR A 145 -6.35 15.87 -10.77
N SER A 146 -7.35 16.47 -10.16
CA SER A 146 -8.17 17.50 -10.81
C SER A 146 -8.50 18.59 -9.80
N PRO A 147 -8.48 19.87 -10.21
CA PRO A 147 -8.94 20.94 -9.32
C PRO A 147 -10.38 20.68 -8.85
N GLY A 148 -10.60 20.73 -7.55
CA GLY A 148 -11.90 20.50 -6.93
C GLY A 148 -12.34 19.05 -6.76
N SER A 149 -11.56 18.07 -7.23
CA SER A 149 -11.98 16.66 -7.25
C SER A 149 -11.15 15.73 -6.36
N GLY A 150 -10.12 16.26 -5.68
CA GLY A 150 -9.24 15.43 -4.86
C GLY A 150 -8.19 14.70 -5.68
N VAL A 151 -7.53 13.75 -5.05
CA VAL A 151 -6.42 12.97 -5.63
C VAL A 151 -6.79 11.49 -5.58
N GLU A 152 -6.55 10.78 -6.67
CA GLU A 152 -6.82 9.36 -6.77
C GLU A 152 -5.60 8.60 -7.30
N TRP A 153 -5.15 7.61 -6.54
CA TRP A 153 -4.19 6.60 -6.96
C TRP A 153 -4.94 5.35 -7.37
N GLU A 154 -4.54 4.75 -8.50
CA GLU A 154 -4.99 3.43 -8.90
C GLU A 154 -3.75 2.55 -9.11
N PHE A 155 -3.71 1.42 -8.42
CA PHE A 155 -2.64 0.44 -8.53
C PHE A 155 -3.19 -0.85 -9.12
N ARG A 156 -2.56 -1.34 -10.19
CA ARG A 156 -2.85 -2.64 -10.78
C ARG A 156 -1.68 -3.56 -10.51
N ILE A 157 -1.92 -4.64 -9.79
CA ILE A 157 -0.85 -5.51 -9.29
C ILE A 157 -1.21 -6.96 -9.58
N PRO A 158 -0.32 -7.72 -10.27
CA PRO A 158 -0.53 -9.15 -10.45
C PRO A 158 -0.59 -9.87 -9.11
N LEU A 159 -1.49 -10.83 -8.98
CA LEU A 159 -1.60 -11.64 -7.76
C LEU A 159 -0.43 -12.59 -7.60
N GLU A 160 0.26 -12.92 -8.69
CA GLU A 160 1.43 -13.80 -8.70
C GLU A 160 2.67 -13.13 -9.29
#